data_527eca38b0d795b5270b3ee5e45ed515
#
_entry.id   527eca38b0d795b5270b3ee5e45ed515
#
_cell.length_a   1.000
_cell.length_b   1.000
_cell.length_c   1.000
_cell.angle_alpha   90.00
_cell.angle_beta   90.00
_cell.angle_gamma   90.00
#
_symmetry.space_group_name_H-M   'P 1'
#
loop_
_entity.id
_entity.type
_entity.pdbx_description
1 polymer ?
#
loop_
_entity_poly.entity_id
_entity_poly.type
_entity_poly.pdbx_seq_one_letter_code
_entity_poly.pdbx_strand_id
1 'polypeptide(L)'
;EANALNNQYLTNPYAVDKLKYKLKPLVADDEVYQKIVTGDIAGITETKSNVYKNYIWLKENIEKLLGQFSLNDILMAMNKLYIVCVPISQDDYPQKIFESINATGAKLTASDLIRNFMLMPILSDKQEEFYAKYWKRLEELLTSDSKKLEAFFRLYLAAKNRTLPNKTAVYNIFVDCFNKNKDILGIEGIFKDIVKYAEYYYTIYKQDIKSIDNKIRDSVREFRYIHSQMPAPLFMELYSLTQRGLVTLEQFNTIMSMTNTYLIRRALCGLDTSDITRLFPSLLMILSMNVIRIIQN
;
A
#
# COMPACT_ATOMS: atom_id res chain seq x y z
N GLU A 1 17.52 37.29 12.30
CA GLU A 1 16.96 36.17 13.08
C GLU A 1 16.32 35.10 12.18
N ALA A 2 15.37 35.42 11.29
CA ALA A 2 14.72 34.44 10.42
C ALA A 2 15.69 33.61 9.56
N ASN A 3 16.71 34.25 8.93
CA ASN A 3 17.73 33.56 8.15
C ASN A 3 18.61 32.63 9.03
N ALA A 4 18.89 33.02 10.27
CA ALA A 4 19.65 32.20 11.21
C ALA A 4 18.86 30.94 11.58
N LEU A 5 17.57 31.05 11.87
CA LEU A 5 16.68 29.91 12.13
C LEU A 5 16.54 29.00 10.89
N ASN A 6 16.39 29.58 9.72
CA ASN A 6 16.33 28.80 8.47
C ASN A 6 17.61 27.97 8.29
N ASN A 7 18.79 28.58 8.42
CA ASN A 7 20.07 27.88 8.29
C ASN A 7 20.29 26.84 9.42
N GLN A 8 19.81 27.14 10.63
CA GLN A 8 19.94 26.22 11.76
C GLN A 8 19.06 24.98 11.62
N TYR A 9 17.82 25.11 11.14
CA TYR A 9 16.85 24.01 11.20
C TYR A 9 16.45 23.44 9.83
N LEU A 10 16.45 24.23 8.76
CA LEU A 10 15.84 23.83 7.50
C LEU A 10 16.83 23.66 6.34
N THR A 11 17.87 24.51 6.29
CA THR A 11 18.82 24.53 5.17
C THR A 11 20.27 24.38 5.61
N ASN A 12 21.11 23.89 4.69
CA ASN A 12 22.56 23.91 4.86
C ASN A 12 23.13 24.98 3.93
N PRO A 13 23.64 26.11 4.46
CA PRO A 13 24.14 27.22 3.64
C PRO A 13 25.41 26.88 2.83
N TYR A 14 26.11 25.79 3.19
CA TYR A 14 27.34 25.35 2.56
C TYR A 14 27.12 24.24 1.53
N ALA A 15 25.90 23.76 1.37
CA ALA A 15 25.57 22.69 0.44
C ALA A 15 24.73 23.22 -0.74
N VAL A 16 24.90 22.58 -1.88
CA VAL A 16 24.14 22.86 -3.12
C VAL A 16 23.24 21.68 -3.47
N ASP A 17 22.27 21.94 -4.33
CA ASP A 17 21.34 20.92 -4.86
C ASP A 17 20.60 20.12 -3.76
N LYS A 18 20.66 18.81 -3.88
CA LYS A 18 19.90 17.87 -3.03
C LYS A 18 20.28 17.95 -1.55
N LEU A 19 21.48 18.42 -1.22
CA LEU A 19 21.97 18.53 0.17
C LEU A 19 21.67 19.89 0.79
N LYS A 20 21.10 20.82 0.03
CA LYS A 20 20.71 22.15 0.52
C LYS A 20 19.68 22.09 1.62
N TYR A 21 18.70 21.19 1.51
CA TYR A 21 17.64 21.02 2.51
C TYR A 21 18.01 19.91 3.49
N LYS A 22 17.89 20.20 4.81
CA LYS A 22 18.22 19.23 5.88
C LYS A 22 17.22 18.08 5.98
N LEU A 23 15.99 18.27 5.52
CA LEU A 23 14.99 17.24 5.40
C LEU A 23 14.63 17.08 3.92
N LYS A 24 14.61 15.82 3.45
CA LYS A 24 14.16 15.47 2.10
C LYS A 24 12.94 14.57 2.21
N PRO A 25 11.74 15.11 1.99
CA PRO A 25 10.51 14.31 1.89
C PRO A 25 10.51 13.36 0.69
N LEU A 26 9.48 12.52 0.58
CA LEU A 26 9.21 11.76 -0.62
C LEU A 26 8.96 12.71 -1.80
N VAL A 27 9.27 12.25 -3.02
CA VAL A 27 9.18 13.03 -4.26
C VAL A 27 7.85 13.79 -4.41
N ALA A 28 6.74 13.16 -4.00
CA ALA A 28 5.41 13.77 -4.08
C ALA A 28 5.23 15.02 -3.19
N ASP A 29 5.97 15.09 -2.09
CA ASP A 29 5.88 16.17 -1.10
C ASP A 29 7.09 17.12 -1.15
N ASP A 30 8.17 16.75 -1.86
CA ASP A 30 9.45 17.48 -1.86
C ASP A 30 9.28 18.88 -2.46
N GLU A 31 8.58 19.03 -3.58
CA GLU A 31 8.31 20.33 -4.19
C GLU A 31 7.52 21.26 -3.26
N VAL A 32 6.49 20.72 -2.61
CA VAL A 32 5.68 21.45 -1.64
C VAL A 32 6.53 21.90 -0.44
N TYR A 33 7.35 20.99 0.09
CA TYR A 33 8.25 21.28 1.20
C TYR A 33 9.26 22.40 0.84
N GLN A 34 9.88 22.32 -0.33
CA GLN A 34 10.84 23.34 -0.79
C GLN A 34 10.18 24.71 -0.94
N LYS A 35 8.97 24.79 -1.50
CA LYS A 35 8.20 26.05 -1.59
C LYS A 35 7.86 26.62 -0.22
N ILE A 36 7.51 25.77 0.75
CA ILE A 36 7.29 26.21 2.14
C ILE A 36 8.58 26.80 2.74
N VAL A 37 9.71 26.09 2.62
CA VAL A 37 11.00 26.53 3.19
C VAL A 37 11.50 27.81 2.53
N THR A 38 11.25 28.01 1.24
CA THR A 38 11.64 29.23 0.50
C THR A 38 10.65 30.38 0.69
N GLY A 39 9.48 30.13 1.29
CA GLY A 39 8.44 31.15 1.49
C GLY A 39 7.55 31.39 0.26
N ASP A 40 7.70 30.61 -0.80
CA ASP A 40 6.85 30.68 -2.00
C ASP A 40 5.53 29.92 -1.80
N ILE A 41 4.74 30.39 -0.84
CA ILE A 41 3.45 29.74 -0.50
C ILE A 41 2.43 29.94 -1.64
N ALA A 42 2.48 31.06 -2.36
CA ALA A 42 1.57 31.32 -3.47
C ALA A 42 1.79 30.39 -4.67
N GLY A 43 3.02 29.85 -4.81
CA GLY A 43 3.34 28.87 -5.85
C GLY A 43 2.89 27.45 -5.56
N ILE A 44 2.28 27.18 -4.39
CA ILE A 44 1.81 25.84 -4.04
C ILE A 44 0.46 25.57 -4.70
N THR A 45 0.45 24.67 -5.67
CA THR A 45 -0.77 24.21 -6.36
C THR A 45 -1.35 22.94 -5.73
N GLU A 46 -0.50 22.10 -5.10
CA GLU A 46 -0.91 20.83 -4.47
C GLU A 46 -1.31 21.03 -3.00
N THR A 47 -2.50 21.58 -2.78
CA THR A 47 -3.05 21.86 -1.45
C THR A 47 -3.53 20.59 -0.71
N LYS A 48 -3.60 19.46 -1.40
CA LYS A 48 -3.98 18.16 -0.79
C LYS A 48 -2.81 17.47 -0.09
N SER A 49 -1.56 17.87 -0.35
CA SER A 49 -0.38 17.35 0.34
C SER A 49 -0.53 17.46 1.86
N ASN A 50 -0.14 16.41 2.56
CA ASN A 50 -0.14 16.42 4.03
C ASN A 50 0.92 17.38 4.60
N VAL A 51 2.00 17.61 3.88
CA VAL A 51 3.04 18.59 4.25
C VAL A 51 2.42 20.00 4.26
N TYR A 52 1.65 20.36 3.21
CA TYR A 52 0.96 21.65 3.18
C TYR A 52 -0.09 21.81 4.28
N LYS A 53 -0.92 20.78 4.49
CA LYS A 53 -1.95 20.80 5.53
C LYS A 53 -1.35 20.95 6.93
N ASN A 54 -0.28 20.21 7.21
CA ASN A 54 0.45 20.31 8.47
C ASN A 54 1.10 21.69 8.67
N TYR A 55 1.67 22.25 7.59
CA TYR A 55 2.22 23.61 7.64
C TYR A 55 1.13 24.64 8.01
N ILE A 56 -0.01 24.61 7.34
CA ILE A 56 -1.13 25.54 7.64
C ILE A 56 -1.60 25.35 9.09
N TRP A 57 -1.81 24.10 9.50
CA TRP A 57 -2.26 23.79 10.87
C TRP A 57 -1.25 24.27 11.91
N LEU A 58 0.04 24.03 11.71
CA LEU A 58 1.10 24.50 12.61
C LEU A 58 1.15 26.02 12.66
N LYS A 59 1.09 26.70 11.51
CA LYS A 59 1.08 28.15 11.41
C LYS A 59 -0.06 28.76 12.24
N GLU A 60 -1.30 28.30 12.01
CA GLU A 60 -2.48 28.78 12.74
C GLU A 60 -2.37 28.55 14.26
N ASN A 61 -1.82 27.41 14.69
CA ASN A 61 -1.65 27.13 16.11
C ASN A 61 -0.52 27.94 16.74
N ILE A 62 0.59 28.17 16.04
CA ILE A 62 1.66 29.05 16.51
C ILE A 62 1.14 30.51 16.64
N GLU A 63 0.37 30.99 15.66
CA GLU A 63 -0.25 32.33 15.73
C GLU A 63 -1.14 32.49 16.97
N LYS A 64 -1.91 31.46 17.33
CA LYS A 64 -2.72 31.46 18.57
C LYS A 64 -1.84 31.47 19.83
N LEU A 65 -0.74 30.71 19.82
CA LEU A 65 0.19 30.67 20.96
C LEU A 65 0.92 31.99 21.16
N LEU A 66 1.24 32.72 20.09
CA LEU A 66 1.88 34.05 20.16
C LEU A 66 1.02 35.12 20.88
N GLY A 67 -0.29 34.86 21.03
CA GLY A 67 -1.15 35.68 21.89
C GLY A 67 -0.90 35.51 23.40
N GLN A 68 -0.24 34.42 23.81
CA GLN A 68 0.03 34.07 25.22
C GLN A 68 1.52 33.96 25.53
N PHE A 69 2.33 33.55 24.58
CA PHE A 69 3.76 33.27 24.72
C PHE A 69 4.57 34.07 23.70
N SER A 70 5.81 34.44 24.06
CA SER A 70 6.72 35.03 23.09
C SER A 70 7.25 33.98 22.09
N LEU A 71 7.72 34.41 20.91
CA LEU A 71 8.38 33.54 19.96
C LEU A 71 9.59 32.81 20.59
N ASN A 72 10.30 33.47 21.48
CA ASN A 72 11.45 32.90 22.19
C ASN A 72 11.01 31.75 23.13
N ASP A 73 9.88 31.90 23.82
CA ASP A 73 9.35 30.82 24.67
C ASP A 73 9.00 29.57 23.86
N ILE A 74 8.41 29.75 22.66
CA ILE A 74 8.08 28.65 21.74
C ILE A 74 9.38 27.97 21.25
N LEU A 75 10.40 28.74 20.86
CA LEU A 75 11.70 28.20 20.43
C LEU A 75 12.41 27.46 21.57
N MET A 76 12.37 28.01 22.79
CA MET A 76 12.93 27.32 23.96
C MET A 76 12.19 26.02 24.26
N ALA A 77 10.89 25.97 24.08
CA ALA A 77 10.10 24.72 24.22
C ALA A 77 10.48 23.70 23.16
N MET A 78 10.67 24.10 21.89
CA MET A 78 11.17 23.23 20.84
C MET A 78 12.54 22.62 21.16
N ASN A 79 13.44 23.40 21.74
CA ASN A 79 14.78 22.91 22.14
C ASN A 79 14.76 21.91 23.31
N LYS A 80 13.60 21.72 23.96
CA LYS A 80 13.39 20.67 24.99
C LYS A 80 12.92 19.34 24.39
N LEU A 81 12.68 19.27 23.09
CA LEU A 81 12.34 18.01 22.42
C LEU A 81 13.59 17.14 22.30
N TYR A 82 13.48 15.91 22.76
CA TYR A 82 14.54 14.91 22.64
C TYR A 82 14.24 13.97 21.48
N ILE A 83 15.26 13.72 20.67
CA ILE A 83 15.23 12.75 19.59
C ILE A 83 16.21 11.63 19.93
N VAL A 84 15.74 10.39 19.86
CA VAL A 84 16.60 9.21 19.98
C VAL A 84 17.11 8.87 18.59
N CYS A 85 18.44 8.99 18.40
CA CYS A 85 19.09 8.55 17.16
C CYS A 85 19.66 7.14 17.40
N VAL A 86 19.18 6.17 16.65
CA VAL A 86 19.67 4.78 16.71
C VAL A 86 20.49 4.54 15.43
N PRO A 87 21.85 4.59 15.53
CA PRO A 87 22.68 4.23 14.39
C PRO A 87 22.56 2.72 14.13
N ILE A 88 22.41 2.35 12.87
CA ILE A 88 22.30 0.95 12.44
C ILE A 88 23.62 0.58 11.75
N SER A 89 24.26 -0.49 12.22
CA SER A 89 25.46 -1.07 11.61
C SER A 89 25.12 -2.06 10.50
N GLN A 90 26.14 -2.51 9.75
CA GLN A 90 25.92 -3.52 8.68
C GLN A 90 25.46 -4.88 9.21
N ASP A 91 25.79 -5.18 10.48
CA ASP A 91 25.43 -6.46 11.12
C ASP A 91 24.05 -6.41 11.80
N ASP A 92 23.44 -5.24 11.89
CA ASP A 92 22.13 -5.07 12.48
C ASP A 92 21.03 -5.52 11.50
N TYR A 93 19.90 -5.90 12.06
CA TYR A 93 18.67 -6.15 11.29
C TYR A 93 17.74 -4.94 11.37
N PRO A 94 17.87 -3.94 10.45
CA PRO A 94 17.11 -2.69 10.48
C PRO A 94 15.62 -2.92 10.64
N GLN A 95 15.13 -3.94 9.96
CA GLN A 95 13.73 -4.37 9.97
C GLN A 95 13.23 -4.71 11.38
N LYS A 96 13.99 -5.54 12.13
CA LYS A 96 13.60 -5.94 13.49
C LYS A 96 13.65 -4.77 14.48
N ILE A 97 14.63 -3.89 14.32
CA ILE A 97 14.75 -2.67 15.12
C ILE A 97 13.54 -1.77 14.86
N PHE A 98 13.20 -1.55 13.60
CA PHE A 98 12.05 -0.77 13.18
C PHE A 98 10.73 -1.32 13.72
N GLU A 99 10.52 -2.64 13.64
CA GLU A 99 9.34 -3.32 14.18
C GLU A 99 9.25 -3.18 15.70
N SER A 100 10.37 -3.32 16.40
CA SER A 100 10.44 -3.18 17.87
C SER A 100 10.08 -1.77 18.33
N ILE A 101 10.62 -0.74 17.68
CA ILE A 101 10.34 0.66 18.00
C ILE A 101 8.86 1.00 17.71
N ASN A 102 8.32 0.52 16.59
CA ASN A 102 6.92 0.76 16.22
C ASN A 102 5.91 0.02 17.11
N ALA A 103 6.32 -1.03 17.81
CA ALA A 103 5.45 -1.73 18.77
C ALA A 103 5.04 -0.83 19.96
N THR A 104 5.84 0.20 20.27
CA THR A 104 5.63 1.11 21.41
C THR A 104 4.99 2.46 21.03
N GLY A 105 4.88 2.77 19.72
CA GLY A 105 4.37 4.04 19.18
C GLY A 105 3.01 3.93 18.49
N ALA A 106 2.72 4.89 17.60
CA ALA A 106 1.57 4.81 16.70
C ALA A 106 1.75 3.60 15.76
N LYS A 107 0.87 2.61 15.91
CA LYS A 107 0.99 1.35 15.16
C LYS A 107 0.86 1.62 13.66
N LEU A 108 1.87 1.23 12.92
CA LEU A 108 1.81 1.16 11.46
C LEU A 108 0.83 0.08 11.02
N THR A 109 0.20 0.30 9.88
CA THR A 109 -0.61 -0.73 9.24
C THR A 109 0.28 -1.83 8.66
N ALA A 110 -0.29 -3.02 8.42
CA ALA A 110 0.47 -4.09 7.76
C ALA A 110 0.98 -3.66 6.37
N SER A 111 0.27 -2.80 5.65
CA SER A 111 0.73 -2.28 4.35
C SER A 111 1.93 -1.35 4.47
N ASP A 112 2.01 -0.52 5.52
CA ASP A 112 3.18 0.32 5.77
C ASP A 112 4.41 -0.53 6.12
N LEU A 113 4.22 -1.56 6.94
CA LEU A 113 5.28 -2.53 7.27
C LEU A 113 5.75 -3.30 6.03
N ILE A 114 4.84 -3.75 5.18
CA ILE A 114 5.16 -4.44 3.92
C ILE A 114 5.94 -3.52 2.98
N ARG A 115 5.52 -2.26 2.83
CA ARG A 115 6.24 -1.28 2.01
C ARG A 115 7.69 -1.13 2.47
N ASN A 116 7.88 -0.91 3.75
CA ASN A 116 9.21 -0.73 4.32
C ASN A 116 10.05 -2.01 4.19
N PHE A 117 9.46 -3.18 4.48
CA PHE A 117 10.13 -4.48 4.32
C PHE A 117 10.62 -4.71 2.88
N MET A 118 9.83 -4.34 1.89
CA MET A 118 10.18 -4.55 0.49
C MET A 118 11.19 -3.53 -0.05
N LEU A 119 11.15 -2.29 0.43
CA LEU A 119 12.02 -1.22 -0.07
C LEU A 119 13.37 -1.15 0.67
N MET A 120 13.43 -1.49 1.98
CA MET A 120 14.66 -1.41 2.76
C MET A 120 15.86 -2.20 2.18
N PRO A 121 15.70 -3.42 1.63
CA PRO A 121 16.83 -4.17 1.09
C PRO A 121 17.36 -3.61 -0.25
N ILE A 122 16.66 -2.65 -0.85
CA ILE A 122 17.03 -2.07 -2.14
C ILE A 122 18.04 -0.95 -1.91
N LEU A 123 19.08 -0.90 -2.71
CA LEU A 123 20.07 0.18 -2.65
C LEU A 123 19.39 1.55 -2.77
N SER A 124 19.87 2.53 -2.00
CA SER A 124 19.22 3.83 -1.82
C SER A 124 18.99 4.60 -3.13
N ASP A 125 19.89 4.45 -4.11
CA ASP A 125 19.78 5.04 -5.44
C ASP A 125 18.64 4.44 -6.28
N LYS A 126 18.26 3.18 -6.02
CA LYS A 126 17.17 2.46 -6.71
C LYS A 126 15.85 2.47 -5.96
N GLN A 127 15.83 2.85 -4.68
CA GLN A 127 14.60 2.84 -3.89
C GLN A 127 13.53 3.76 -4.48
N GLU A 128 13.89 4.95 -4.93
CA GLU A 128 12.97 5.90 -5.58
C GLU A 128 12.38 5.31 -6.88
N GLU A 129 13.21 4.62 -7.68
CA GLU A 129 12.75 3.96 -8.90
C GLU A 129 11.73 2.85 -8.59
N PHE A 130 12.04 1.97 -7.63
CA PHE A 130 11.15 0.88 -7.23
C PHE A 130 9.85 1.40 -6.61
N TYR A 131 9.93 2.44 -5.78
CA TYR A 131 8.75 3.09 -5.25
C TYR A 131 7.86 3.64 -6.37
N ALA A 132 8.42 4.43 -7.29
CA ALA A 132 7.67 5.04 -8.39
C ALA A 132 7.08 3.98 -9.34
N LYS A 133 7.85 2.96 -9.68
CA LYS A 133 7.48 1.93 -10.65
C LYS A 133 6.43 0.95 -10.13
N TYR A 134 6.52 0.59 -8.84
CA TYR A 134 5.70 -0.49 -8.27
C TYR A 134 4.75 -0.01 -7.19
N TRP A 135 5.26 0.65 -6.12
CA TRP A 135 4.40 1.01 -4.99
C TRP A 135 3.41 2.11 -5.34
N LYS A 136 3.88 3.17 -5.99
CA LYS A 136 3.01 4.24 -6.48
C LYS A 136 1.94 3.69 -7.44
N ARG A 137 2.31 2.72 -8.28
CA ARG A 137 1.35 2.04 -9.16
C ARG A 137 0.27 1.30 -8.36
N LEU A 138 0.60 0.67 -7.23
CA LEU A 138 -0.39 0.07 -6.33
C LEU A 138 -1.33 1.14 -5.75
N GLU A 139 -0.78 2.27 -5.32
CA GLU A 139 -1.57 3.39 -4.79
C GLU A 139 -2.53 3.97 -5.84
N GLU A 140 -2.10 4.10 -7.07
CA GLU A 140 -2.93 4.55 -8.20
C GLU A 140 -4.06 3.57 -8.53
N LEU A 141 -3.77 2.28 -8.58
CA LEU A 141 -4.77 1.25 -8.88
C LEU A 141 -5.78 1.07 -7.73
N LEU A 142 -5.30 1.09 -6.52
CA LEU A 142 -6.11 0.72 -5.35
C LEU A 142 -6.49 1.95 -4.53
N THR A 143 -5.52 2.56 -3.86
CA THR A 143 -5.67 3.72 -2.98
C THR A 143 -4.34 4.03 -2.28
N SER A 144 -4.15 5.27 -1.85
CA SER A 144 -3.09 5.65 -0.90
C SER A 144 -3.47 5.42 0.57
N ASP A 145 -4.69 4.98 0.86
CA ASP A 145 -5.14 4.66 2.22
C ASP A 145 -4.53 3.33 2.67
N SER A 146 -3.63 3.37 3.65
CA SER A 146 -2.90 2.21 4.16
C SER A 146 -3.82 1.08 4.67
N LYS A 147 -4.97 1.39 5.27
CA LYS A 147 -5.92 0.37 5.74
C LYS A 147 -6.59 -0.37 4.59
N LYS A 148 -6.88 0.33 3.51
CA LYS A 148 -7.46 -0.29 2.30
C LYS A 148 -6.41 -1.10 1.54
N LEU A 149 -5.15 -0.65 1.52
CA LEU A 149 -4.03 -1.44 0.99
C LEU A 149 -3.81 -2.70 1.82
N GLU A 150 -3.89 -2.62 3.16
CA GLU A 150 -3.82 -3.81 4.03
C GLU A 150 -4.92 -4.83 3.69
N ALA A 151 -6.14 -4.37 3.43
CA ALA A 151 -7.23 -5.26 3.00
C ALA A 151 -6.90 -5.95 1.66
N PHE A 152 -6.31 -5.24 0.70
CA PHE A 152 -5.84 -5.85 -0.54
C PHE A 152 -4.74 -6.88 -0.30
N PHE A 153 -3.71 -6.57 0.51
CA PHE A 153 -2.64 -7.54 0.82
C PHE A 153 -3.19 -8.81 1.47
N ARG A 154 -4.20 -8.68 2.32
CA ARG A 154 -4.89 -9.83 2.91
C ARG A 154 -5.52 -10.73 1.86
N LEU A 155 -6.18 -10.16 0.84
CA LEU A 155 -6.80 -10.89 -0.27
C LEU A 155 -5.75 -11.48 -1.22
N TYR A 156 -4.68 -10.73 -1.50
CA TYR A 156 -3.53 -11.20 -2.27
C TYR A 156 -2.90 -12.45 -1.63
N LEU A 157 -2.63 -12.39 -0.34
CA LEU A 157 -2.08 -13.53 0.41
C LEU A 157 -3.05 -14.70 0.45
N ALA A 158 -4.36 -14.46 0.50
CA ALA A 158 -5.36 -15.52 0.39
C ALA A 158 -5.31 -16.22 -0.98
N ALA A 159 -5.11 -15.45 -2.06
CA ALA A 159 -4.92 -16.03 -3.39
C ALA A 159 -3.63 -16.87 -3.48
N LYS A 160 -2.53 -16.43 -2.85
CA LYS A 160 -1.24 -17.13 -2.88
C LYS A 160 -1.20 -18.36 -1.97
N ASN A 161 -1.68 -18.22 -0.74
CA ASN A 161 -1.55 -19.25 0.30
C ASN A 161 -2.78 -20.16 0.43
N ARG A 162 -3.84 -19.91 -0.37
CA ARG A 162 -5.10 -20.69 -0.32
C ARG A 162 -5.80 -20.64 1.05
N THR A 163 -5.46 -19.65 1.85
CA THR A 163 -6.03 -19.42 3.19
C THR A 163 -6.11 -17.95 3.48
N LEU A 164 -7.26 -17.49 3.98
CA LEU A 164 -7.45 -16.08 4.32
C LEU A 164 -6.73 -15.75 5.64
N PRO A 165 -5.71 -14.88 5.64
CA PRO A 165 -5.00 -14.48 6.84
C PRO A 165 -5.91 -13.81 7.88
N ASN A 166 -5.60 -13.96 9.17
CA ASN A 166 -6.14 -13.08 10.19
C ASN A 166 -5.62 -11.65 9.96
N LYS A 167 -6.44 -10.64 10.27
CA LYS A 167 -6.07 -9.22 10.07
C LYS A 167 -4.76 -8.86 10.77
N THR A 168 -4.54 -9.35 11.97
CA THR A 168 -3.31 -9.10 12.75
C THR A 168 -2.07 -9.84 12.26
N ALA A 169 -2.23 -10.85 11.40
CA ALA A 169 -1.14 -11.70 10.92
C ALA A 169 -0.70 -11.39 9.48
N VAL A 170 -1.33 -10.40 8.83
CA VAL A 170 -1.10 -10.09 7.40
C VAL A 170 0.38 -9.85 7.11
N TYR A 171 1.05 -9.05 7.93
CA TYR A 171 2.46 -8.73 7.76
C TYR A 171 3.36 -9.97 7.89
N ASN A 172 3.21 -10.74 8.96
CA ASN A 172 4.04 -11.94 9.19
C ASN A 172 3.86 -12.97 8.08
N ILE A 173 2.62 -13.21 7.66
CA ILE A 173 2.32 -14.12 6.55
C ILE A 173 2.89 -13.60 5.22
N PHE A 174 2.93 -12.28 5.03
CA PHE A 174 3.59 -11.68 3.87
C PHE A 174 5.10 -11.95 3.87
N VAL A 175 5.76 -11.75 5.00
CA VAL A 175 7.20 -12.03 5.17
C VAL A 175 7.52 -13.50 4.88
N ASP A 176 6.71 -14.42 5.38
CA ASP A 176 6.87 -15.86 5.12
C ASP A 176 6.68 -16.17 3.62
N CYS A 177 5.66 -15.59 2.99
CA CYS A 177 5.40 -15.74 1.56
C CYS A 177 6.54 -15.17 0.71
N PHE A 178 7.05 -14.00 1.08
CA PHE A 178 8.19 -13.36 0.44
C PHE A 178 9.44 -14.23 0.52
N ASN A 179 9.79 -14.72 1.72
CA ASN A 179 10.97 -15.54 1.94
C ASN A 179 10.94 -16.87 1.18
N LYS A 180 9.77 -17.47 0.99
CA LYS A 180 9.59 -18.67 0.16
C LYS A 180 9.80 -18.43 -1.33
N ASN A 181 9.54 -17.21 -1.80
CA ASN A 181 9.51 -16.90 -3.23
C ASN A 181 10.69 -16.03 -3.70
N LYS A 182 11.44 -15.39 -2.78
CA LYS A 182 12.51 -14.44 -3.13
C LYS A 182 13.63 -15.06 -3.96
N ASP A 183 13.99 -16.32 -3.70
CA ASP A 183 15.07 -17.00 -4.41
C ASP A 183 14.65 -17.42 -5.84
N ILE A 184 13.35 -17.58 -6.08
CA ILE A 184 12.78 -17.98 -7.37
C ILE A 184 12.47 -16.74 -8.23
N LEU A 185 11.83 -15.73 -7.64
CA LEU A 185 11.31 -14.56 -8.38
C LEU A 185 12.23 -13.34 -8.28
N GLY A 186 13.09 -13.28 -7.29
CA GLY A 186 13.79 -12.06 -6.90
C GLY A 186 12.84 -10.99 -6.32
N ILE A 187 13.43 -9.95 -5.74
CA ILE A 187 12.64 -8.83 -5.14
C ILE A 187 11.76 -8.17 -6.20
N GLU A 188 12.32 -7.86 -7.36
CA GLU A 188 11.57 -7.21 -8.44
C GLU A 188 10.44 -8.08 -8.98
N GLY A 189 10.66 -9.40 -9.08
CA GLY A 189 9.62 -10.33 -9.51
C GLY A 189 8.44 -10.38 -8.54
N ILE A 190 8.69 -10.27 -7.24
CA ILE A 190 7.63 -10.18 -6.23
C ILE A 190 6.85 -8.87 -6.36
N PHE A 191 7.52 -7.73 -6.56
CA PHE A 191 6.84 -6.46 -6.85
C PHE A 191 5.94 -6.55 -8.08
N LYS A 192 6.44 -7.12 -9.17
CA LYS A 192 5.66 -7.34 -10.41
C LYS A 192 4.44 -8.20 -10.16
N ASP A 193 4.59 -9.27 -9.38
CA ASP A 193 3.48 -10.17 -9.05
C ASP A 193 2.40 -9.45 -8.23
N ILE A 194 2.78 -8.66 -7.22
CA ILE A 194 1.84 -7.87 -6.42
C ILE A 194 1.07 -6.87 -7.29
N VAL A 195 1.78 -6.10 -8.14
CA VAL A 195 1.14 -5.13 -9.05
C VAL A 195 0.18 -5.83 -10.01
N LYS A 196 0.58 -6.96 -10.56
CA LYS A 196 -0.26 -7.77 -11.45
C LYS A 196 -1.57 -8.20 -10.78
N TYR A 197 -1.53 -8.67 -9.52
CA TYR A 197 -2.74 -9.00 -8.78
C TYR A 197 -3.57 -7.77 -8.41
N ALA A 198 -2.94 -6.62 -8.18
CA ALA A 198 -3.64 -5.36 -8.00
C ALA A 198 -4.37 -4.91 -9.27
N GLU A 199 -3.79 -5.12 -10.45
CA GLU A 199 -4.46 -4.88 -11.74
C GLU A 199 -5.66 -5.79 -11.93
N TYR A 200 -5.57 -7.08 -11.56
CA TYR A 200 -6.70 -8.00 -11.61
C TYR A 200 -7.83 -7.56 -10.66
N TYR A 201 -7.46 -7.18 -9.42
CA TYR A 201 -8.41 -6.63 -8.48
C TYR A 201 -9.06 -5.35 -9.00
N TYR A 202 -8.26 -4.43 -9.56
CA TYR A 202 -8.76 -3.19 -10.16
C TYR A 202 -9.75 -3.45 -11.28
N THR A 203 -9.45 -4.36 -12.19
CA THR A 203 -10.34 -4.74 -13.31
C THR A 203 -11.69 -5.23 -12.79
N ILE A 204 -11.70 -6.08 -11.78
CA ILE A 204 -12.95 -6.66 -11.25
C ILE A 204 -13.74 -5.64 -10.41
N TYR A 205 -13.09 -4.83 -9.60
CA TYR A 205 -13.77 -4.01 -8.59
C TYR A 205 -13.89 -2.53 -8.91
N LYS A 206 -12.99 -1.97 -9.74
CA LYS A 206 -12.85 -0.51 -9.88
C LYS A 206 -12.83 0.02 -11.30
N GLN A 207 -12.32 -0.72 -12.27
CA GLN A 207 -12.18 -0.28 -13.65
C GLN A 207 -13.53 0.17 -14.22
N ASP A 208 -13.54 1.20 -15.10
CA ASP A 208 -14.77 1.58 -15.80
C ASP A 208 -15.39 0.35 -16.48
N ILE A 209 -16.67 0.11 -16.19
CA ILE A 209 -17.39 -1.06 -16.67
C ILE A 209 -17.42 -1.13 -18.22
N LYS A 210 -17.38 0.03 -18.88
CA LYS A 210 -17.35 0.11 -20.35
C LYS A 210 -16.02 -0.36 -20.94
N SER A 211 -14.93 -0.28 -20.16
CA SER A 211 -13.59 -0.70 -20.55
C SER A 211 -13.32 -2.20 -20.30
N ILE A 212 -14.26 -2.91 -19.69
CA ILE A 212 -14.15 -4.34 -19.42
C ILE A 212 -14.58 -5.12 -20.67
N ASP A 213 -13.90 -6.24 -20.93
CA ASP A 213 -14.21 -7.14 -22.03
C ASP A 213 -15.71 -7.55 -22.03
N ASN A 214 -16.33 -7.54 -23.20
CA ASN A 214 -17.76 -7.84 -23.38
C ASN A 214 -18.17 -9.18 -22.78
N LYS A 215 -17.29 -10.18 -22.85
CA LYS A 215 -17.55 -11.54 -22.41
C LYS A 215 -17.77 -11.66 -20.90
N ILE A 216 -17.23 -10.72 -20.12
CA ILE A 216 -17.30 -10.73 -18.64
C ILE A 216 -17.99 -9.51 -18.06
N ARG A 217 -18.31 -8.51 -18.89
CA ARG A 217 -18.80 -7.19 -18.44
C ARG A 217 -20.06 -7.29 -17.58
N ASP A 218 -21.01 -8.08 -17.99
CA ASP A 218 -22.31 -8.15 -17.31
C ASP A 218 -22.17 -8.83 -15.95
N SER A 219 -21.45 -9.95 -15.88
CA SER A 219 -21.23 -10.63 -14.59
C SER A 219 -20.35 -9.82 -13.63
N VAL A 220 -19.41 -9.04 -14.13
CA VAL A 220 -18.64 -8.08 -13.30
C VAL A 220 -19.55 -6.97 -12.79
N ARG A 221 -20.44 -6.44 -13.62
CA ARG A 221 -21.42 -5.42 -13.21
C ARG A 221 -22.33 -5.95 -12.11
N GLU A 222 -22.93 -7.11 -12.30
CA GLU A 222 -23.76 -7.79 -11.30
C GLU A 222 -23.01 -8.02 -9.99
N PHE A 223 -21.78 -8.53 -10.08
CA PHE A 223 -20.94 -8.79 -8.94
C PHE A 223 -20.68 -7.52 -8.10
N ARG A 224 -20.46 -6.40 -8.74
CA ARG A 224 -20.21 -5.12 -8.04
C ARG A 224 -21.42 -4.67 -7.20
N TYR A 225 -22.66 -4.99 -7.63
CA TYR A 225 -23.85 -4.72 -6.83
C TYR A 225 -23.96 -5.60 -5.57
N ILE A 226 -23.29 -6.74 -5.54
CA ILE A 226 -23.26 -7.63 -4.37
C ILE A 226 -22.38 -7.07 -3.25
N HIS A 227 -21.45 -6.16 -3.55
CA HIS A 227 -20.51 -5.52 -2.62
C HIS A 227 -19.69 -6.49 -1.75
N SER A 228 -19.42 -7.71 -2.23
CA SER A 228 -18.64 -8.72 -1.50
C SER A 228 -17.18 -8.72 -1.95
N GLN A 229 -16.25 -8.75 -0.98
CA GLN A 229 -14.82 -8.94 -1.25
C GLN A 229 -14.35 -10.39 -1.04
N MET A 230 -15.21 -11.25 -0.51
CA MET A 230 -14.83 -12.64 -0.16
C MET A 230 -14.39 -13.47 -1.37
N PRO A 231 -15.00 -13.34 -2.57
CA PRO A 231 -14.55 -14.06 -3.77
C PRO A 231 -13.30 -13.47 -4.44
N ALA A 232 -12.79 -12.32 -3.99
CA ALA A 232 -11.67 -11.64 -4.64
C ALA A 232 -10.44 -12.53 -4.85
N PRO A 233 -10.00 -13.35 -3.88
CA PRO A 233 -8.87 -14.25 -4.08
C PRO A 233 -9.11 -15.25 -5.23
N LEU A 234 -10.32 -15.80 -5.32
CA LEU A 234 -10.73 -16.71 -6.39
C LEU A 234 -10.72 -16.01 -7.74
N PHE A 235 -11.33 -14.84 -7.84
CA PHE A 235 -11.42 -14.11 -9.10
C PHE A 235 -10.07 -13.58 -9.59
N MET A 236 -9.20 -13.11 -8.71
CA MET A 236 -7.85 -12.71 -9.08
C MET A 236 -7.05 -13.89 -9.63
N GLU A 237 -7.13 -15.05 -9.01
CA GLU A 237 -6.43 -16.25 -9.50
C GLU A 237 -7.01 -16.74 -10.83
N LEU A 238 -8.33 -16.82 -10.95
CA LEU A 238 -8.99 -17.17 -12.22
C LEU A 238 -8.60 -16.21 -13.35
N TYR A 239 -8.58 -14.90 -13.05
CA TYR A 239 -8.17 -13.90 -14.04
C TYR A 239 -6.68 -14.05 -14.40
N SER A 240 -5.82 -14.41 -13.42
CA SER A 240 -4.44 -14.78 -13.70
C SER A 240 -4.34 -15.98 -14.67
N LEU A 241 -5.19 -16.99 -14.49
CA LEU A 241 -5.26 -18.15 -15.38
C LEU A 241 -5.75 -17.79 -16.78
N THR A 242 -6.68 -16.84 -16.90
CA THR A 242 -7.10 -16.36 -18.25
C THR A 242 -5.96 -15.65 -18.97
N GLN A 243 -5.17 -14.84 -18.26
CA GLN A 243 -4.02 -14.16 -18.87
C GLN A 243 -2.90 -15.13 -19.28
N ARG A 244 -2.88 -16.32 -18.70
CA ARG A 244 -1.96 -17.42 -19.07
C ARG A 244 -2.52 -18.36 -20.13
N GLY A 245 -3.75 -18.13 -20.61
CA GLY A 245 -4.43 -18.98 -21.58
C GLY A 245 -4.89 -20.34 -21.07
N LEU A 246 -4.88 -20.56 -19.73
CA LEU A 246 -5.29 -21.82 -19.10
C LEU A 246 -6.81 -21.88 -18.81
N VAL A 247 -7.47 -20.73 -18.80
CA VAL A 247 -8.91 -20.58 -18.64
C VAL A 247 -9.39 -19.57 -19.68
N THR A 248 -10.49 -19.81 -20.35
CA THR A 248 -11.08 -18.83 -21.28
C THR A 248 -11.89 -17.78 -20.53
N LEU A 249 -12.13 -16.62 -21.16
CA LEU A 249 -12.98 -15.59 -20.57
C LEU A 249 -14.43 -16.08 -20.40
N GLU A 250 -14.91 -16.97 -21.25
CA GLU A 250 -16.22 -17.58 -21.12
C GLU A 250 -16.32 -18.49 -19.89
N GLN A 251 -15.27 -19.29 -19.64
CA GLN A 251 -15.19 -20.10 -18.42
C GLN A 251 -15.12 -19.24 -17.17
N PHE A 252 -14.30 -18.16 -17.19
CA PHE A 252 -14.25 -17.18 -16.12
C PHE A 252 -15.63 -16.56 -15.87
N ASN A 253 -16.31 -16.12 -16.93
CA ASN A 253 -17.66 -15.56 -16.87
C ASN A 253 -18.66 -16.52 -16.22
N THR A 254 -18.63 -17.79 -16.63
CA THR A 254 -19.50 -18.84 -16.07
C THR A 254 -19.29 -18.97 -14.56
N ILE A 255 -18.03 -19.07 -14.10
CA ILE A 255 -17.71 -19.19 -12.67
C ILE A 255 -18.14 -17.93 -11.90
N MET A 256 -17.94 -16.74 -12.48
CA MET A 256 -18.37 -15.48 -11.84
C MET A 256 -19.90 -15.43 -11.71
N SER A 257 -20.65 -15.76 -12.76
CA SER A 257 -22.12 -15.79 -12.74
C SER A 257 -22.67 -16.81 -11.74
N MET A 258 -22.06 -18.00 -11.66
CA MET A 258 -22.40 -19.00 -10.64
C MET A 258 -22.15 -18.45 -9.21
N THR A 259 -21.02 -17.77 -9.02
CA THR A 259 -20.67 -17.14 -7.73
C THR A 259 -21.67 -16.03 -7.37
N ASN A 260 -22.05 -15.18 -8.34
CA ASN A 260 -23.06 -14.14 -8.15
C ASN A 260 -24.39 -14.76 -7.70
N THR A 261 -24.85 -15.76 -8.42
CA THR A 261 -26.09 -16.49 -8.10
C THR A 261 -26.03 -17.11 -6.70
N TYR A 262 -24.94 -17.74 -6.35
CA TYR A 262 -24.73 -18.33 -5.02
C TYR A 262 -24.80 -17.27 -3.91
N LEU A 263 -24.08 -16.15 -4.07
CA LEU A 263 -24.06 -15.07 -3.08
C LEU A 263 -25.45 -14.43 -2.89
N ILE A 264 -26.17 -14.19 -4.00
CA ILE A 264 -27.53 -13.63 -3.94
C ILE A 264 -28.50 -14.59 -3.23
N ARG A 265 -28.51 -15.87 -3.64
CA ARG A 265 -29.36 -16.88 -2.99
C ARG A 265 -29.09 -17.02 -1.52
N ARG A 266 -27.82 -17.01 -1.15
CA ARG A 266 -27.38 -17.07 0.24
C ARG A 266 -27.88 -15.87 1.06
N ALA A 267 -27.76 -14.66 0.50
CA ALA A 267 -28.27 -13.43 1.12
C ALA A 267 -29.80 -13.47 1.29
N LEU A 268 -30.53 -13.94 0.30
CA LEU A 268 -32.00 -14.10 0.37
C LEU A 268 -32.44 -15.12 1.43
N CYS A 269 -31.63 -16.17 1.65
CA CYS A 269 -31.87 -17.15 2.71
C CYS A 269 -31.43 -16.70 4.11
N GLY A 270 -30.88 -15.49 4.25
CA GLY A 270 -30.41 -14.97 5.54
C GLY A 270 -29.23 -15.75 6.15
N LEU A 271 -28.44 -16.46 5.33
CA LEU A 271 -27.32 -17.28 5.81
C LEU A 271 -26.13 -16.42 6.18
N ASP A 272 -25.47 -16.75 7.29
CA ASP A 272 -24.26 -16.09 7.78
C ASP A 272 -23.12 -16.15 6.75
N THR A 273 -22.26 -15.12 6.79
CA THR A 273 -21.08 -14.99 5.92
C THR A 273 -19.85 -15.73 6.42
N SER A 274 -19.87 -16.31 7.61
CA SER A 274 -18.72 -17.00 8.25
C SER A 274 -18.15 -18.13 7.39
N ASP A 275 -19.02 -18.94 6.78
CA ASP A 275 -18.61 -20.09 5.95
C ASP A 275 -17.98 -19.66 4.64
N ILE A 276 -18.37 -18.48 4.09
CA ILE A 276 -17.85 -17.96 2.83
C ILE A 276 -16.36 -17.67 2.93
N THR A 277 -15.88 -17.29 4.11
CA THR A 277 -14.46 -17.00 4.34
C THR A 277 -13.55 -18.21 4.11
N ARG A 278 -14.09 -19.42 4.26
CA ARG A 278 -13.37 -20.69 4.01
C ARG A 278 -13.66 -21.26 2.63
N LEU A 279 -14.85 -21.02 2.10
CA LEU A 279 -15.29 -21.58 0.82
C LEU A 279 -14.36 -21.17 -0.33
N PHE A 280 -14.15 -19.87 -0.54
CA PHE A 280 -13.37 -19.40 -1.69
C PHE A 280 -11.89 -19.79 -1.65
N PRO A 281 -11.18 -19.76 -0.51
CA PRO A 281 -9.85 -20.36 -0.40
C PRO A 281 -9.82 -21.86 -0.68
N SER A 282 -10.86 -22.62 -0.27
CA SER A 282 -10.94 -24.06 -0.56
C SER A 282 -11.11 -24.33 -2.05
N LEU A 283 -11.93 -23.54 -2.75
CA LEU A 283 -12.08 -23.62 -4.20
C LEU A 283 -10.77 -23.33 -4.92
N LEU A 284 -9.97 -22.40 -4.44
CA LEU A 284 -8.63 -22.14 -4.97
C LEU A 284 -7.69 -23.33 -4.83
N MET A 285 -7.78 -24.08 -3.74
CA MET A 285 -6.99 -25.29 -3.56
C MET A 285 -7.35 -26.36 -4.59
N ILE A 286 -8.64 -26.58 -4.85
CA ILE A 286 -9.13 -27.51 -5.88
C ILE A 286 -8.69 -27.07 -7.27
N LEU A 287 -8.81 -25.78 -7.59
CA LEU A 287 -8.36 -25.19 -8.85
C LEU A 287 -6.87 -25.45 -9.10
N SER A 288 -6.03 -25.20 -8.09
CA SER A 288 -4.57 -25.39 -8.22
C SER A 288 -4.20 -26.84 -8.48
N MET A 289 -4.87 -27.80 -7.83
CA MET A 289 -4.65 -29.24 -8.06
C MET A 289 -5.03 -29.64 -9.50
N ASN A 290 -6.13 -29.10 -10.05
CA ASN A 290 -6.56 -29.43 -11.41
C ASN A 290 -5.67 -28.77 -12.48
N VAL A 291 -5.21 -27.53 -12.25
CA VAL A 291 -4.26 -26.85 -13.14
C VAL A 291 -2.92 -27.60 -13.21
N ILE A 292 -2.41 -28.08 -12.08
CA ILE A 292 -1.18 -28.90 -12.05
C ILE A 292 -1.37 -30.18 -12.87
N ARG A 293 -2.51 -30.85 -12.77
CA ARG A 293 -2.79 -32.05 -13.58
C ARG A 293 -2.86 -31.76 -15.09
N ILE A 294 -3.38 -30.59 -15.48
CA ILE A 294 -3.46 -30.20 -16.90
C ILE A 294 -2.08 -29.85 -17.48
N ILE A 295 -1.16 -29.33 -16.66
CA ILE A 295 0.20 -28.97 -17.10
C ILE A 295 1.11 -30.22 -17.16
N GLN A 296 0.81 -31.26 -16.39
CA GLN A 296 1.61 -32.49 -16.33
C GLN A 296 1.20 -33.56 -17.38
N ASN A 297 0.06 -33.39 -18.03
CA ASN A 297 -0.42 -34.19 -19.15
C ASN A 297 -0.26 -33.44 -20.49
#